data_e63908fc32ed8c58f3fc7a7942f18150
#
_entry.id   e63908fc32ed8c58f3fc7a7942f18150
#
_cell.length_a   1.000
_cell.length_b   1.000
_cell.length_c   1.000
_cell.angle_alpha   90.00
_cell.angle_beta   90.00
_cell.angle_gamma   90.00
#
_symmetry.space_group_name_H-M   'P 1'
#
loop_
_entity.id
_entity.type
_entity.pdbx_description
1 polymer ?
#
loop_
_entity_poly.entity_id
_entity_poly.type
_entity_poly.pdbx_seq_one_letter_code
_entity_poly.pdbx_strand_id
1 'polypeptide(L)'
;MFQTNLLAGKKILVTGGATGLGKSMGKRFLELGARLYICGRREDVLKETAKELASATGGKVETLACDVRDNARVEAMIEQSFQDGPLDVLVNNAAGNFISRTEDLSLGAFEAVIGIVLMGTLHCTMACGKRWLKAGHHASVLNITTTYAEGGSPYVVPSAIAKAGVLNMTRSLAVEWGKRGIRFNAIAPGPVPTEGAFSRLMPIKSLEDLAKKRNPLGRFGTHDELADLAAFMVSDHSGYINGHQVVMDGGEQLQGAAEFSHLADLMTPEMWEMIKPKKKSKD
;
A
#
# COMPACT_ATOMS: atom_id res chain seq x y z
N MET A 1 2.30 20.52 -5.79
CA MET A 1 1.90 20.51 -4.38
C MET A 1 3.11 20.33 -3.46
N PHE A 2 3.98 19.34 -3.68
CA PHE A 2 5.19 19.13 -2.90
C PHE A 2 6.37 19.92 -3.46
N GLN A 3 7.29 20.31 -2.58
CA GLN A 3 8.59 20.81 -3.04
C GLN A 3 9.34 19.67 -3.73
N THR A 4 10.07 19.97 -4.81
CA THR A 4 10.78 18.97 -5.63
C THR A 4 11.88 18.21 -4.88
N ASN A 5 12.27 18.67 -3.71
CA ASN A 5 13.29 18.09 -2.84
C ASN A 5 12.72 17.48 -1.54
N LEU A 6 11.40 17.21 -1.48
CA LEU A 6 10.74 16.68 -0.28
C LEU A 6 11.43 15.45 0.33
N LEU A 7 12.00 14.59 -0.52
CA LEU A 7 12.65 13.34 -0.13
C LEU A 7 14.17 13.37 -0.42
N ALA A 8 14.75 14.56 -0.62
CA ALA A 8 16.16 14.69 -0.95
C ALA A 8 17.05 14.00 0.08
N GLY A 9 18.00 13.18 -0.41
CA GLY A 9 18.94 12.43 0.40
C GLY A 9 18.38 11.17 1.06
N LYS A 10 17.06 10.93 1.05
CA LYS A 10 16.49 9.71 1.63
C LYS A 10 16.76 8.49 0.74
N LYS A 11 17.18 7.39 1.37
CA LYS A 11 17.33 6.06 0.76
C LYS A 11 16.08 5.25 1.04
N ILE A 12 15.34 4.88 -0.02
CA ILE A 12 14.04 4.23 0.06
C ILE A 12 14.08 2.86 -0.62
N LEU A 13 13.73 1.81 0.10
CA LEU A 13 13.52 0.48 -0.46
C LEU A 13 12.03 0.21 -0.67
N VAL A 14 11.64 -0.18 -1.89
CA VAL A 14 10.27 -0.58 -2.24
C VAL A 14 10.25 -2.05 -2.63
N THR A 15 9.58 -2.90 -1.83
CA THR A 15 9.36 -4.30 -2.19
C THR A 15 8.27 -4.42 -3.26
N GLY A 16 8.49 -5.27 -4.27
CA GLY A 16 7.61 -5.31 -5.45
C GLY A 16 7.65 -4.00 -6.26
N GLY A 17 8.80 -3.29 -6.23
CA GLY A 17 8.97 -1.96 -6.84
C GLY A 17 9.10 -1.94 -8.36
N ALA A 18 9.14 -3.10 -9.02
CA ALA A 18 9.34 -3.18 -10.47
C ALA A 18 8.04 -3.01 -11.29
N THR A 19 6.88 -3.11 -10.69
CA THR A 19 5.58 -3.06 -11.42
C THR A 19 4.49 -2.40 -10.59
N GLY A 20 3.38 -2.02 -11.25
CA GLY A 20 2.16 -1.55 -10.60
C GLY A 20 2.39 -0.41 -9.60
N LEU A 21 1.75 -0.48 -8.45
CA LEU A 21 1.77 0.57 -7.42
C LEU A 21 3.19 0.84 -6.89
N GLY A 22 4.00 -0.22 -6.73
CA GLY A 22 5.39 -0.08 -6.28
C GLY A 22 6.25 0.74 -7.24
N LYS A 23 6.11 0.51 -8.56
CA LYS A 23 6.80 1.29 -9.59
C LYS A 23 6.36 2.76 -9.57
N SER A 24 5.06 3.03 -9.43
CA SER A 24 4.53 4.39 -9.41
C SER A 24 4.98 5.17 -8.16
N MET A 25 4.94 4.55 -6.98
CA MET A 25 5.50 5.14 -5.77
C MET A 25 7.00 5.42 -5.93
N GLY A 26 7.76 4.45 -6.45
CA GLY A 26 9.19 4.60 -6.70
C GLY A 26 9.51 5.75 -7.65
N LYS A 27 8.75 5.89 -8.74
CA LYS A 27 8.88 7.04 -9.66
C LYS A 27 8.70 8.37 -8.93
N ARG A 28 7.62 8.47 -8.14
CA ARG A 28 7.34 9.70 -7.39
C ARG A 28 8.42 10.02 -6.36
N PHE A 29 8.94 9.04 -5.67
CA PHE A 29 10.05 9.24 -4.72
C PHE A 29 11.30 9.78 -5.40
N LEU A 30 11.63 9.29 -6.60
CA LEU A 30 12.75 9.80 -7.40
C LEU A 30 12.53 11.25 -7.83
N GLU A 31 11.32 11.60 -8.30
CA GLU A 31 10.94 12.97 -8.68
C GLU A 31 11.06 13.96 -7.50
N LEU A 32 10.97 13.46 -6.28
CA LEU A 32 11.10 14.22 -5.04
C LEU A 32 12.52 14.15 -4.42
N GLY A 33 13.49 13.61 -5.15
CA GLY A 33 14.91 13.66 -4.79
C GLY A 33 15.43 12.46 -3.99
N ALA A 34 14.66 11.38 -3.83
CA ALA A 34 15.13 10.19 -3.15
C ALA A 34 16.08 9.34 -4.01
N ARG A 35 16.93 8.53 -3.35
CA ARG A 35 17.61 7.38 -3.95
C ARG A 35 16.75 6.14 -3.75
N LEU A 36 16.46 5.42 -4.83
CA LEU A 36 15.51 4.31 -4.83
C LEU A 36 16.22 2.96 -4.93
N TYR A 37 15.79 2.03 -4.09
CA TYR A 37 16.07 0.60 -4.18
C TYR A 37 14.74 -0.11 -4.49
N ILE A 38 14.72 -0.95 -5.52
CA ILE A 38 13.56 -1.78 -5.86
C ILE A 38 13.92 -3.24 -5.74
N CYS A 39 13.06 -4.03 -5.07
CA CYS A 39 13.27 -5.47 -5.02
C CYS A 39 12.10 -6.26 -5.61
N GLY A 40 12.41 -7.45 -6.10
CA GLY A 40 11.46 -8.39 -6.67
C GLY A 40 12.16 -9.64 -7.16
N ARG A 41 11.38 -10.62 -7.64
CA ARG A 41 11.90 -11.94 -8.05
C ARG A 41 12.51 -11.96 -9.44
N ARG A 42 12.03 -11.11 -10.36
CA ARG A 42 12.41 -11.12 -11.79
C ARG A 42 13.48 -10.06 -12.01
N GLU A 43 14.69 -10.51 -12.15
CA GLU A 43 15.86 -9.63 -12.27
C GLU A 43 15.85 -8.79 -13.55
N ASP A 44 15.41 -9.39 -14.66
CA ASP A 44 15.23 -8.74 -15.96
C ASP A 44 14.25 -7.56 -15.87
N VAL A 45 13.08 -7.79 -15.28
CA VAL A 45 12.06 -6.74 -15.09
C VAL A 45 12.55 -5.64 -14.14
N LEU A 46 13.30 -5.99 -13.09
CA LEU A 46 13.91 -5.00 -12.19
C LEU A 46 14.88 -4.09 -12.94
N LYS A 47 15.77 -4.67 -13.76
CA LYS A 47 16.77 -3.92 -14.54
C LYS A 47 16.11 -3.00 -15.58
N GLU A 48 15.09 -3.50 -16.27
CA GLU A 48 14.34 -2.71 -17.24
C GLU A 48 13.62 -1.53 -16.56
N THR A 49 12.90 -1.79 -15.47
CA THR A 49 12.22 -0.75 -14.70
C THR A 49 13.19 0.27 -14.12
N ALA A 50 14.33 -0.17 -13.59
CA ALA A 50 15.34 0.76 -13.08
C ALA A 50 15.88 1.70 -14.17
N LYS A 51 16.13 1.17 -15.36
CA LYS A 51 16.57 1.98 -16.53
C LYS A 51 15.49 2.98 -16.95
N GLU A 52 14.23 2.53 -17.01
CA GLU A 52 13.11 3.39 -17.35
C GLU A 52 12.93 4.53 -16.33
N LEU A 53 12.92 4.21 -15.04
CA LEU A 53 12.75 5.19 -13.97
C LEU A 53 13.92 6.19 -13.92
N ALA A 54 15.15 5.70 -14.05
CA ALA A 54 16.33 6.57 -14.08
C ALA A 54 16.30 7.52 -15.28
N SER A 55 15.92 7.02 -16.46
CA SER A 55 15.79 7.84 -17.66
C SER A 55 14.69 8.90 -17.54
N ALA A 56 13.55 8.54 -16.92
CA ALA A 56 12.40 9.44 -16.79
C ALA A 56 12.59 10.53 -15.73
N THR A 57 13.38 10.27 -14.69
CA THR A 57 13.49 11.16 -13.51
C THR A 57 14.90 11.75 -13.30
N GLY A 58 15.91 11.19 -13.95
CA GLY A 58 17.33 11.50 -13.67
C GLY A 58 17.82 10.95 -12.32
N GLY A 59 16.99 10.24 -11.58
CA GLY A 59 17.29 9.74 -10.25
C GLY A 59 18.08 8.42 -10.26
N LYS A 60 18.68 8.06 -9.11
CA LYS A 60 19.44 6.82 -8.92
C LYS A 60 18.56 5.69 -8.48
N VAL A 61 18.53 4.60 -9.26
CA VAL A 61 17.76 3.39 -8.97
C VAL A 61 18.69 2.19 -8.88
N GLU A 62 18.57 1.43 -7.79
CA GLU A 62 19.29 0.17 -7.59
C GLU A 62 18.31 -1.01 -7.52
N THR A 63 18.72 -2.14 -8.05
CA THR A 63 17.91 -3.34 -8.15
C THR A 63 18.43 -4.44 -7.25
N LEU A 64 17.52 -5.10 -6.55
CA LEU A 64 17.82 -6.17 -5.60
C LEU A 64 16.93 -7.38 -5.93
N ALA A 65 17.50 -8.40 -6.57
CA ALA A 65 16.75 -9.63 -6.90
C ALA A 65 16.54 -10.46 -5.63
N CYS A 66 15.29 -10.49 -5.14
CA CYS A 66 14.93 -11.20 -3.91
C CYS A 66 13.50 -11.72 -3.94
N ASP A 67 13.30 -12.94 -3.46
CA ASP A 67 11.99 -13.43 -3.04
C ASP A 67 11.83 -13.14 -1.55
N VAL A 68 10.89 -12.24 -1.21
CA VAL A 68 10.66 -11.82 0.18
C VAL A 68 10.18 -12.94 1.12
N ARG A 69 9.79 -14.10 0.56
CA ARG A 69 9.44 -15.30 1.33
C ARG A 69 10.67 -15.98 1.95
N ASP A 70 11.83 -15.80 1.35
CA ASP A 70 13.11 -16.39 1.79
C ASP A 70 13.82 -15.41 2.73
N ASN A 71 13.73 -15.69 4.03
CA ASN A 71 14.33 -14.84 5.06
C ASN A 71 15.85 -14.67 4.92
N ALA A 72 16.57 -15.73 4.50
CA ALA A 72 18.03 -15.64 4.33
C ALA A 72 18.40 -14.70 3.17
N ARG A 73 17.67 -14.78 2.06
CA ARG A 73 17.85 -13.86 0.93
C ARG A 73 17.46 -12.42 1.30
N VAL A 74 16.40 -12.24 2.11
CA VAL A 74 16.02 -10.91 2.60
C VAL A 74 17.12 -10.32 3.49
N GLU A 75 17.69 -11.08 4.41
CA GLU A 75 18.82 -10.60 5.25
C GLU A 75 20.03 -10.17 4.40
N ALA A 76 20.42 -10.96 3.39
CA ALA A 76 21.50 -10.62 2.48
C ALA A 76 21.17 -9.37 1.63
N MET A 77 19.95 -9.27 1.11
CA MET A 77 19.48 -8.11 0.36
C MET A 77 19.51 -6.82 1.18
N ILE A 78 19.04 -6.88 2.42
CA ILE A 78 19.04 -5.72 3.31
C ILE A 78 20.47 -5.35 3.69
N GLU A 79 21.35 -6.33 3.97
CA GLU A 79 22.76 -6.07 4.22
C GLU A 79 23.41 -5.35 3.05
N GLN A 80 23.19 -5.79 1.81
CA GLN A 80 23.66 -5.12 0.62
C GLN A 80 23.16 -3.68 0.52
N SER A 81 21.87 -3.43 0.80
CA SER A 81 21.27 -2.10 0.71
C SER A 81 21.80 -1.13 1.79
N PHE A 82 22.41 -1.64 2.87
CA PHE A 82 23.01 -0.84 3.94
C PHE A 82 24.51 -0.55 3.75
N GLN A 83 25.17 -1.10 2.71
CA GLN A 83 26.61 -0.90 2.50
C GLN A 83 27.01 0.57 2.35
N ASP A 84 26.17 1.38 1.69
CA ASP A 84 26.42 2.83 1.52
C ASP A 84 25.69 3.67 2.61
N GLY A 85 25.50 3.14 3.80
CA GLY A 85 24.75 3.75 4.88
C GLY A 85 23.32 3.21 4.99
N PRO A 86 22.59 3.56 6.06
CA PRO A 86 21.28 3.01 6.35
C PRO A 86 20.22 3.41 5.31
N LEU A 87 19.21 2.57 5.15
CA LEU A 87 17.94 2.96 4.52
C LEU A 87 17.18 3.89 5.48
N ASP A 88 16.53 4.92 4.95
CA ASP A 88 15.66 5.81 5.73
C ASP A 88 14.20 5.35 5.70
N VAL A 89 13.82 4.64 4.63
CA VAL A 89 12.43 4.20 4.41
C VAL A 89 12.38 2.79 3.86
N LEU A 90 11.48 1.98 4.43
CA LEU A 90 11.04 0.71 3.87
C LEU A 90 9.57 0.80 3.46
N VAL A 91 9.26 0.53 2.18
CA VAL A 91 7.90 0.38 1.67
C VAL A 91 7.62 -1.09 1.40
N ASN A 92 6.81 -1.72 2.24
CA ASN A 92 6.34 -3.09 2.09
C ASN A 92 5.10 -3.09 1.17
N ASN A 93 5.36 -3.33 -0.13
CA ASN A 93 4.32 -3.34 -1.16
C ASN A 93 4.22 -4.69 -1.88
N ALA A 94 5.24 -5.55 -1.81
CA ALA A 94 5.19 -6.87 -2.43
C ALA A 94 3.95 -7.67 -1.98
N ALA A 95 3.14 -8.10 -2.94
CA ALA A 95 1.89 -8.80 -2.67
C ALA A 95 1.52 -9.77 -3.81
N GLY A 96 0.57 -10.63 -3.51
CA GLY A 96 -0.14 -11.47 -4.47
C GLY A 96 -1.54 -11.72 -3.95
N ASN A 97 -2.53 -11.72 -4.85
CA ASN A 97 -3.92 -12.00 -4.50
C ASN A 97 -4.65 -12.61 -5.71
N PHE A 98 -5.74 -13.29 -5.44
CA PHE A 98 -6.67 -13.85 -6.42
C PHE A 98 -8.06 -14.02 -5.79
N ILE A 99 -9.10 -14.09 -6.61
CA ILE A 99 -10.48 -14.37 -6.17
C ILE A 99 -10.75 -15.85 -6.31
N SER A 100 -11.29 -16.47 -5.25
CA SER A 100 -11.77 -17.87 -5.27
C SER A 100 -12.77 -18.09 -4.14
N ARG A 101 -13.66 -19.08 -4.29
CA ARG A 101 -14.40 -19.61 -3.15
C ARG A 101 -13.41 -20.21 -2.15
N THR A 102 -13.62 -20.01 -0.87
CA THR A 102 -12.66 -20.44 0.16
C THR A 102 -12.57 -21.96 0.25
N GLU A 103 -13.68 -22.66 0.07
CA GLU A 103 -13.76 -24.12 0.06
C GLU A 103 -13.02 -24.79 -1.10
N ASP A 104 -12.78 -24.05 -2.20
CA ASP A 104 -12.05 -24.54 -3.38
C ASP A 104 -10.53 -24.34 -3.25
N LEU A 105 -10.06 -23.69 -2.18
CA LEU A 105 -8.65 -23.36 -1.98
C LEU A 105 -7.89 -24.50 -1.28
N SER A 106 -6.73 -24.85 -1.82
CA SER A 106 -5.75 -25.69 -1.11
C SER A 106 -5.04 -24.90 0.00
N LEU A 107 -4.52 -25.57 1.02
CA LEU A 107 -3.65 -24.93 2.03
C LEU A 107 -2.43 -24.25 1.41
N GLY A 108 -1.85 -24.82 0.33
CA GLY A 108 -0.75 -24.21 -0.41
C GLY A 108 -1.11 -22.85 -1.04
N ALA A 109 -2.38 -22.62 -1.39
CA ALA A 109 -2.85 -21.32 -1.86
C ALA A 109 -2.83 -20.26 -0.73
N PHE A 110 -3.20 -20.64 0.49
CA PHE A 110 -3.07 -19.79 1.68
C PHE A 110 -1.60 -19.51 1.98
N GLU A 111 -0.74 -20.54 2.01
CA GLU A 111 0.69 -20.40 2.26
C GLU A 111 1.37 -19.46 1.25
N ALA A 112 0.98 -19.55 -0.03
CA ALA A 112 1.53 -18.67 -1.07
C ALA A 112 1.23 -17.20 -0.82
N VAL A 113 0.00 -16.86 -0.45
CA VAL A 113 -0.40 -15.47 -0.19
C VAL A 113 0.15 -14.97 1.14
N ILE A 114 -0.01 -15.74 2.21
CA ILE A 114 0.50 -15.41 3.54
C ILE A 114 2.02 -15.27 3.50
N GLY A 115 2.70 -16.17 2.82
CA GLY A 115 4.15 -16.15 2.65
C GLY A 115 4.67 -14.85 2.01
N ILE A 116 4.02 -14.37 0.94
CA ILE A 116 4.43 -13.13 0.28
C ILE A 116 4.02 -11.91 1.11
N VAL A 117 2.74 -11.85 1.52
CA VAL A 117 2.14 -10.62 2.04
C VAL A 117 2.49 -10.40 3.51
N LEU A 118 2.32 -11.41 4.36
CA LEU A 118 2.59 -11.28 5.79
C LEU A 118 4.04 -11.58 6.12
N MET A 119 4.51 -12.80 5.76
CA MET A 119 5.87 -13.21 6.13
C MET A 119 6.92 -12.37 5.41
N GLY A 120 6.72 -12.06 4.11
CA GLY A 120 7.64 -11.17 3.37
C GLY A 120 7.73 -9.78 3.97
N THR A 121 6.60 -9.20 4.39
CA THR A 121 6.59 -7.93 5.12
C THR A 121 7.31 -8.04 6.46
N LEU A 122 7.09 -9.11 7.22
CA LEU A 122 7.76 -9.37 8.49
C LEU A 122 9.27 -9.51 8.30
N HIS A 123 9.73 -10.32 7.34
CA HIS A 123 11.16 -10.53 7.07
C HIS A 123 11.87 -9.21 6.76
N CYS A 124 11.34 -8.41 5.81
CA CYS A 124 11.92 -7.13 5.45
C CYS A 124 11.93 -6.14 6.63
N THR A 125 10.82 -6.06 7.36
CA THR A 125 10.69 -5.19 8.53
C THR A 125 11.68 -5.55 9.62
N MET A 126 11.84 -6.84 9.95
CA MET A 126 12.75 -7.30 10.98
C MET A 126 14.22 -7.11 10.58
N ALA A 127 14.57 -7.40 9.32
CA ALA A 127 15.92 -7.23 8.82
C ALA A 127 16.37 -5.75 8.84
N CYS A 128 15.51 -4.82 8.40
CA CYS A 128 15.78 -3.37 8.51
C CYS A 128 15.77 -2.91 9.97
N GLY A 129 14.74 -3.29 10.73
CA GLY A 129 14.51 -2.83 12.09
C GLY A 129 15.66 -3.16 13.03
N LYS A 130 16.18 -4.38 13.00
CA LYS A 130 17.36 -4.78 13.81
C LYS A 130 18.57 -3.87 13.53
N ARG A 131 18.79 -3.51 12.26
CA ARG A 131 19.92 -2.65 11.84
C ARG A 131 19.70 -1.20 12.29
N TRP A 132 18.50 -0.65 12.09
CA TRP A 132 18.15 0.68 12.56
C TRP A 132 18.27 0.81 14.07
N LEU A 133 17.70 -0.14 14.81
CA LEU A 133 17.73 -0.14 16.29
C LEU A 133 19.15 -0.24 16.84
N LYS A 134 20.01 -1.06 16.20
CA LYS A 134 21.43 -1.19 16.58
C LYS A 134 22.20 0.11 16.31
N ALA A 135 21.89 0.80 15.22
CA ALA A 135 22.57 2.03 14.81
C ALA A 135 21.97 3.30 15.46
N GLY A 136 20.85 3.23 16.15
CA GLY A 136 20.11 4.40 16.61
C GLY A 136 19.59 5.27 15.46
N HIS A 137 19.35 4.67 14.28
CA HIS A 137 18.92 5.40 13.08
C HIS A 137 17.40 5.59 13.04
N HIS A 138 16.96 6.81 12.76
CA HIS A 138 15.54 7.12 12.61
C HIS A 138 15.05 6.70 11.23
N ALA A 139 13.90 6.03 11.18
CA ALA A 139 13.37 5.50 9.92
C ALA A 139 11.84 5.53 9.85
N SER A 140 11.30 5.34 8.65
CA SER A 140 9.86 5.21 8.41
C SER A 140 9.55 3.93 7.66
N VAL A 141 8.56 3.18 8.13
CA VAL A 141 8.02 1.99 7.45
C VAL A 141 6.62 2.31 6.96
N LEU A 142 6.40 2.12 5.66
CA LEU A 142 5.10 2.23 5.02
C LEU A 142 4.64 0.86 4.53
N ASN A 143 3.52 0.37 5.05
CA ASN A 143 2.92 -0.89 4.64
C ASN A 143 1.73 -0.64 3.71
N ILE A 144 1.69 -1.30 2.55
CA ILE A 144 0.51 -1.27 1.68
C ILE A 144 -0.42 -2.40 2.12
N THR A 145 -1.53 -2.01 2.74
CA THR A 145 -2.58 -2.92 3.21
C THR A 145 -3.73 -2.99 2.20
N THR A 146 -4.97 -3.00 2.66
CA THR A 146 -6.20 -2.99 1.86
C THR A 146 -7.37 -2.58 2.74
N THR A 147 -8.44 -2.11 2.14
CA THR A 147 -9.66 -1.66 2.84
C THR A 147 -10.30 -2.76 3.70
N TYR A 148 -10.17 -4.02 3.31
CA TYR A 148 -10.70 -5.17 4.06
C TYR A 148 -9.74 -5.77 5.11
N ALA A 149 -8.64 -5.08 5.43
CA ALA A 149 -7.71 -5.54 6.48
C ALA A 149 -8.34 -5.53 7.89
N GLU A 150 -9.32 -4.68 8.14
CA GLU A 150 -10.05 -4.62 9.42
C GLU A 150 -11.34 -5.44 9.41
N GLY A 151 -12.13 -5.36 8.34
CA GLY A 151 -13.46 -5.94 8.27
C GLY A 151 -13.55 -7.31 7.59
N GLY A 152 -12.48 -7.77 6.95
CA GLY A 152 -12.49 -8.97 6.10
C GLY A 152 -13.17 -8.74 4.75
N SER A 153 -13.09 -9.74 3.86
CA SER A 153 -13.81 -9.77 2.59
C SER A 153 -14.00 -11.22 2.13
N PRO A 154 -15.17 -11.57 1.58
CA PRO A 154 -15.37 -12.88 0.95
C PRO A 154 -14.45 -13.04 -0.29
N TYR A 155 -14.19 -14.28 -0.66
CA TYR A 155 -13.47 -14.70 -1.86
C TYR A 155 -11.98 -14.30 -1.96
N VAL A 156 -11.45 -13.58 -0.96
CA VAL A 156 -10.03 -13.19 -0.85
C VAL A 156 -9.48 -13.49 0.55
N VAL A 157 -9.99 -14.51 1.20
CA VAL A 157 -9.68 -14.84 2.61
C VAL A 157 -8.19 -14.94 2.91
N PRO A 158 -7.32 -15.57 2.08
CA PRO A 158 -5.88 -15.58 2.35
C PRO A 158 -5.26 -14.18 2.42
N SER A 159 -5.70 -13.28 1.54
CA SER A 159 -5.24 -11.88 1.54
C SER A 159 -5.79 -11.10 2.74
N ALA A 160 -7.06 -11.31 3.12
CA ALA A 160 -7.66 -10.65 4.27
C ALA A 160 -6.90 -11.01 5.55
N ILE A 161 -6.62 -12.29 5.79
CA ILE A 161 -5.82 -12.77 6.92
C ILE A 161 -4.43 -12.11 6.93
N ALA A 162 -3.73 -12.15 5.79
CA ALA A 162 -2.39 -11.62 5.68
C ALA A 162 -2.33 -10.10 5.91
N LYS A 163 -3.26 -9.35 5.33
CA LYS A 163 -3.31 -7.88 5.45
C LYS A 163 -3.76 -7.43 6.85
N ALA A 164 -4.65 -8.17 7.52
CA ALA A 164 -4.97 -7.96 8.92
C ALA A 164 -3.73 -8.13 9.82
N GLY A 165 -2.93 -9.17 9.57
CA GLY A 165 -1.65 -9.38 10.26
C GLY A 165 -0.67 -8.23 10.03
N VAL A 166 -0.53 -7.75 8.80
CA VAL A 166 0.34 -6.59 8.46
C VAL A 166 -0.15 -5.33 9.18
N LEU A 167 -1.45 -5.08 9.21
CA LEU A 167 -2.01 -3.90 9.90
C LEU A 167 -1.75 -3.97 11.40
N ASN A 168 -1.96 -5.14 12.02
CA ASN A 168 -1.71 -5.31 13.44
C ASN A 168 -0.21 -5.18 13.77
N MET A 169 0.69 -5.74 12.96
CA MET A 169 2.13 -5.54 13.08
C MET A 169 2.51 -4.05 12.97
N THR A 170 1.89 -3.29 12.04
CA THR A 170 2.07 -1.85 11.90
C THR A 170 1.78 -1.12 13.22
N ARG A 171 0.64 -1.39 13.82
CA ARG A 171 0.20 -0.78 15.09
C ARG A 171 1.10 -1.17 16.26
N SER A 172 1.46 -2.44 16.36
CA SER A 172 2.30 -2.96 17.44
C SER A 172 3.70 -2.36 17.42
N LEU A 173 4.37 -2.38 16.26
CA LEU A 173 5.73 -1.86 16.12
C LEU A 173 5.78 -0.33 16.16
N ALA A 174 4.71 0.37 15.78
CA ALA A 174 4.59 1.81 15.98
C ALA A 174 4.71 2.21 17.47
N VAL A 175 4.11 1.42 18.36
CA VAL A 175 4.18 1.63 19.80
C VAL A 175 5.53 1.21 20.35
N GLU A 176 5.99 0.01 19.98
CA GLU A 176 7.21 -0.59 20.54
C GLU A 176 8.48 0.17 20.12
N TRP A 177 8.59 0.59 18.86
CA TRP A 177 9.80 1.19 18.31
C TRP A 177 9.70 2.72 18.12
N GLY A 178 8.53 3.32 18.37
CA GLY A 178 8.30 4.75 18.18
C GLY A 178 9.26 5.63 18.99
N LYS A 179 9.47 5.32 20.28
CA LYS A 179 10.44 6.04 21.14
C LYS A 179 11.89 5.88 20.68
N ARG A 180 12.16 4.93 19.79
CA ARG A 180 13.48 4.66 19.20
C ARG A 180 13.62 5.27 17.81
N GLY A 181 12.70 6.17 17.43
CA GLY A 181 12.74 6.95 16.19
C GLY A 181 12.25 6.21 14.93
N ILE A 182 11.58 5.07 15.07
CA ILE A 182 11.05 4.32 13.90
C ILE A 182 9.53 4.44 13.87
N ARG A 183 9.00 5.04 12.81
CA ARG A 183 7.55 5.19 12.58
C ARG A 183 7.02 4.07 11.68
N PHE A 184 5.81 3.61 11.97
CA PHE A 184 5.11 2.61 11.17
C PHE A 184 3.73 3.13 10.80
N ASN A 185 3.42 3.17 9.51
CA ASN A 185 2.10 3.53 9.01
C ASN A 185 1.69 2.63 7.86
N ALA A 186 0.41 2.68 7.50
CA ALA A 186 -0.13 1.94 6.39
C ALA A 186 -0.96 2.83 5.47
N ILE A 187 -1.03 2.46 4.19
CA ILE A 187 -2.05 2.94 3.26
C ILE A 187 -2.90 1.72 2.88
N ALA A 188 -4.21 1.89 2.94
CA ALA A 188 -5.20 0.93 2.47
C ALA A 188 -5.85 1.46 1.18
N PRO A 189 -5.29 1.14 0.00
CA PRO A 189 -5.90 1.56 -1.24
C PRO A 189 -7.17 0.77 -1.53
N GLY A 190 -8.19 1.45 -2.04
CA GLY A 190 -9.28 0.86 -2.79
C GLY A 190 -8.81 0.42 -4.18
N PRO A 191 -9.72 0.24 -5.13
CA PRO A 191 -9.38 -0.15 -6.49
C PRO A 191 -8.52 0.93 -7.19
N VAL A 192 -7.25 0.63 -7.41
CA VAL A 192 -6.32 1.39 -8.26
C VAL A 192 -5.87 0.45 -9.37
N PRO A 193 -6.20 0.71 -10.65
CA PRO A 193 -5.93 -0.18 -11.75
C PRO A 193 -4.43 -0.47 -11.92
N THR A 194 -4.05 -1.74 -11.86
CA THR A 194 -2.73 -2.21 -12.28
C THR A 194 -2.91 -3.40 -13.22
N GLU A 195 -2.07 -3.51 -14.23
CA GLU A 195 -2.15 -4.58 -15.23
C GLU A 195 -2.21 -5.98 -14.58
N GLY A 196 -1.35 -6.22 -13.58
CA GLY A 196 -1.26 -7.53 -12.93
C GLY A 196 -2.35 -7.84 -11.90
N ALA A 197 -2.98 -6.83 -11.25
CA ALA A 197 -4.03 -7.05 -10.27
C ALA A 197 -5.42 -7.08 -10.91
N PHE A 198 -5.69 -6.16 -11.85
CA PHE A 198 -7.01 -6.04 -12.48
C PHE A 198 -7.37 -7.27 -13.30
N SER A 199 -6.44 -7.87 -14.03
CA SER A 199 -6.69 -9.12 -14.77
C SER A 199 -7.12 -10.28 -13.87
N ARG A 200 -6.75 -10.27 -12.59
CA ARG A 200 -7.08 -11.33 -11.62
C ARG A 200 -8.26 -11.02 -10.72
N LEU A 201 -8.47 -9.74 -10.40
CA LEU A 201 -9.50 -9.30 -9.46
C LEU A 201 -10.74 -8.74 -10.17
N MET A 202 -10.62 -8.28 -11.40
CA MET A 202 -11.71 -7.75 -12.24
C MET A 202 -11.62 -8.31 -13.65
N PRO A 203 -11.78 -9.64 -13.82
CA PRO A 203 -11.54 -10.31 -15.10
C PRO A 203 -12.59 -10.00 -16.19
N ILE A 204 -13.71 -9.40 -15.81
CA ILE A 204 -14.80 -9.05 -16.74
C ILE A 204 -15.24 -7.60 -16.57
N LYS A 205 -15.57 -6.96 -17.68
CA LYS A 205 -15.93 -5.54 -17.75
C LYS A 205 -17.10 -5.15 -16.83
N SER A 206 -18.10 -6.01 -16.72
CA SER A 206 -19.27 -5.74 -15.85
C SER A 206 -18.91 -5.62 -14.37
N LEU A 207 -17.88 -6.35 -13.88
CA LEU A 207 -17.39 -6.19 -12.52
C LEU A 207 -16.70 -4.85 -12.31
N GLU A 208 -15.93 -4.40 -13.30
CA GLU A 208 -15.29 -3.09 -13.28
C GLU A 208 -16.32 -1.97 -13.22
N ASP A 209 -17.34 -2.03 -14.07
CA ASP A 209 -18.41 -1.01 -14.14
C ASP A 209 -19.24 -1.00 -12.84
N LEU A 210 -19.53 -2.18 -12.27
CA LEU A 210 -20.20 -2.29 -10.99
C LEU A 210 -19.35 -1.70 -9.85
N ALA A 211 -18.05 -1.99 -9.82
CA ALA A 211 -17.14 -1.46 -8.80
C ALA A 211 -17.05 0.07 -8.87
N LYS A 212 -16.98 0.65 -10.10
CA LYS A 212 -17.04 2.11 -10.28
C LYS A 212 -18.37 2.70 -9.80
N LYS A 213 -19.48 2.05 -10.15
CA LYS A 213 -20.81 2.51 -9.73
C LYS A 213 -20.99 2.48 -8.21
N ARG A 214 -20.40 1.49 -7.53
CA ARG A 214 -20.42 1.37 -6.06
C ARG A 214 -19.52 2.36 -5.36
N ASN A 215 -18.49 2.88 -6.02
CA ASN A 215 -17.60 3.85 -5.40
C ASN A 215 -18.29 5.23 -5.31
N PRO A 216 -18.34 5.87 -4.12
CA PRO A 216 -18.96 7.19 -3.96
C PRO A 216 -18.43 8.27 -4.89
N LEU A 217 -17.12 8.21 -5.25
CA LEU A 217 -16.53 9.13 -6.21
C LEU A 217 -16.76 8.72 -7.69
N GLY A 218 -17.45 7.59 -7.95
CA GLY A 218 -17.79 7.12 -9.30
C GLY A 218 -16.60 6.68 -10.15
N ARG A 219 -15.42 6.52 -9.56
CA ARG A 219 -14.18 6.18 -10.28
C ARG A 219 -13.23 5.35 -9.41
N PHE A 220 -12.23 4.80 -10.04
CA PHE A 220 -11.06 4.23 -9.35
C PHE A 220 -10.06 5.32 -8.97
N GLY A 221 -9.22 5.01 -8.00
CA GLY A 221 -8.05 5.81 -7.67
C GLY A 221 -7.00 5.77 -8.78
N THR A 222 -6.15 6.77 -8.84
CA THR A 222 -5.03 6.83 -9.76
C THR A 222 -3.71 6.45 -9.09
N HIS A 223 -2.73 6.06 -9.91
CA HIS A 223 -1.38 5.78 -9.45
C HIS A 223 -0.73 7.01 -8.80
N ASP A 224 -0.99 8.20 -9.37
CA ASP A 224 -0.42 9.45 -8.86
C ASP A 224 -1.01 9.83 -7.50
N GLU A 225 -2.32 9.65 -7.29
CA GLU A 225 -2.96 9.90 -5.98
C GLU A 225 -2.34 9.01 -4.89
N LEU A 226 -2.10 7.72 -5.19
CA LEU A 226 -1.44 6.82 -4.24
C LEU A 226 0.02 7.20 -4.01
N ALA A 227 0.75 7.53 -5.07
CA ALA A 227 2.16 7.88 -5.01
C ALA A 227 2.40 9.18 -4.23
N ASP A 228 1.53 10.17 -4.39
CA ASP A 228 1.57 11.43 -3.63
C ASP A 228 1.29 11.18 -2.14
N LEU A 229 0.26 10.39 -1.81
CA LEU A 229 -0.01 10.01 -0.43
C LEU A 229 1.17 9.24 0.18
N ALA A 230 1.75 8.30 -0.55
CA ALA A 230 2.91 7.54 -0.09
C ALA A 230 4.12 8.47 0.15
N ALA A 231 4.38 9.43 -0.74
CA ALA A 231 5.45 10.41 -0.58
C ALA A 231 5.28 11.26 0.69
N PHE A 232 4.06 11.71 0.97
CA PHE A 232 3.75 12.41 2.22
C PHE A 232 4.00 11.52 3.43
N MET A 233 3.48 10.27 3.43
CA MET A 233 3.56 9.35 4.57
C MET A 233 4.99 8.92 4.93
N VAL A 234 5.91 8.91 3.96
CA VAL A 234 7.32 8.58 4.22
C VAL A 234 8.19 9.81 4.49
N SER A 235 7.68 11.01 4.27
CA SER A 235 8.40 12.27 4.51
C SER A 235 8.45 12.65 5.99
N ASP A 236 9.29 13.63 6.32
CA ASP A 236 9.37 14.18 7.66
C ASP A 236 8.14 15.04 8.02
N HIS A 237 7.38 15.51 7.01
CA HIS A 237 6.13 16.24 7.23
C HIS A 237 5.01 15.40 7.87
N SER A 238 5.10 14.08 7.79
CA SER A 238 4.21 13.15 8.50
C SER A 238 4.77 12.69 9.85
N GLY A 239 5.75 13.41 10.42
CA GLY A 239 6.53 13.01 11.60
C GLY A 239 5.71 12.69 12.85
N TYR A 240 4.50 13.23 12.98
CA TYR A 240 3.60 12.96 14.12
C TYR A 240 2.52 11.89 13.80
N ILE A 241 2.54 11.31 12.61
CA ILE A 241 1.66 10.18 12.23
C ILE A 241 2.41 8.88 12.47
N ASN A 242 1.87 8.05 13.39
CA ASN A 242 2.48 6.77 13.76
C ASN A 242 1.40 5.75 14.17
N GLY A 243 1.46 4.54 13.64
CA GLY A 243 0.49 3.46 13.89
C GLY A 243 -0.83 3.61 13.12
N HIS A 244 -0.91 4.55 12.19
CA HIS A 244 -2.14 4.87 11.46
C HIS A 244 -2.24 4.13 10.12
N GLN A 245 -3.47 3.78 9.73
CA GLN A 245 -3.82 3.34 8.39
C GLN A 245 -4.64 4.42 7.70
N VAL A 246 -4.11 4.99 6.63
CA VAL A 246 -4.87 5.91 5.77
C VAL A 246 -5.62 5.10 4.72
N VAL A 247 -6.94 5.17 4.75
CA VAL A 247 -7.80 4.57 3.71
C VAL A 247 -7.89 5.54 2.54
N MET A 248 -7.54 5.06 1.34
CA MET A 248 -7.58 5.82 0.09
C MET A 248 -8.43 5.06 -0.93
N ASP A 249 -9.75 5.15 -0.83
CA ASP A 249 -10.68 4.29 -1.56
C ASP A 249 -11.89 5.03 -2.17
N GLY A 250 -11.89 6.35 -2.13
CA GLY A 250 -13.04 7.15 -2.61
C GLY A 250 -14.30 7.01 -1.76
N GLY A 251 -14.18 6.51 -0.53
CA GLY A 251 -15.29 6.30 0.41
C GLY A 251 -15.98 4.94 0.27
N GLU A 252 -15.47 4.04 -0.57
CA GLU A 252 -16.12 2.74 -0.84
C GLU A 252 -16.31 1.89 0.42
N GLN A 253 -15.32 1.85 1.31
CA GLN A 253 -15.39 1.08 2.55
C GLN A 253 -16.55 1.54 3.45
N LEU A 254 -16.87 2.82 3.45
CA LEU A 254 -17.91 3.39 4.30
C LEU A 254 -19.31 3.02 3.85
N GLN A 255 -19.54 2.75 2.56
CA GLN A 255 -20.85 2.39 2.04
C GLN A 255 -21.40 1.10 2.65
N GLY A 256 -20.59 0.09 2.85
CA GLY A 256 -21.04 -1.19 3.42
C GLY A 256 -21.44 -1.11 4.88
N ALA A 257 -20.91 -0.13 5.63
CA ALA A 257 -21.21 0.10 7.05
C ALA A 257 -22.24 1.21 7.28
N ALA A 258 -22.57 1.99 6.25
CA ALA A 258 -23.48 3.13 6.35
C ALA A 258 -24.95 2.67 6.22
N GLU A 259 -25.73 2.81 7.29
CA GLU A 259 -27.11 2.32 7.42
C GLU A 259 -28.03 2.82 6.31
N PHE A 260 -27.84 4.06 5.86
CA PHE A 260 -28.69 4.73 4.87
C PHE A 260 -28.06 4.78 3.46
N SER A 261 -26.96 4.12 3.20
CA SER A 261 -26.28 4.19 1.89
C SER A 261 -27.15 3.71 0.73
N HIS A 262 -28.07 2.79 0.97
CA HIS A 262 -29.03 2.28 -0.01
C HIS A 262 -30.02 3.36 -0.52
N LEU A 263 -30.21 4.46 0.20
CA LEU A 263 -31.09 5.55 -0.24
C LEU A 263 -30.57 6.22 -1.52
N ALA A 264 -29.27 6.21 -1.76
CA ALA A 264 -28.69 6.74 -2.99
C ALA A 264 -29.20 6.02 -4.27
N ASP A 265 -29.57 4.74 -4.15
CA ASP A 265 -30.08 3.93 -5.26
C ASP A 265 -31.62 3.96 -5.36
N LEU A 266 -32.31 4.34 -4.30
CA LEU A 266 -33.78 4.25 -4.19
C LEU A 266 -34.49 5.60 -4.31
N MET A 267 -33.86 6.69 -3.86
CA MET A 267 -34.52 7.99 -3.75
C MET A 267 -34.44 8.80 -5.04
N THR A 268 -35.61 9.17 -5.59
CA THR A 268 -35.68 10.14 -6.68
C THR A 268 -35.62 11.58 -6.16
N PRO A 269 -35.31 12.57 -7.00
CA PRO A 269 -35.38 13.99 -6.60
C PRO A 269 -36.72 14.39 -5.98
N GLU A 270 -37.83 13.88 -6.52
CA GLU A 270 -39.20 14.15 -6.02
C GLU A 270 -39.42 13.55 -4.63
N MET A 271 -38.90 12.34 -4.36
CA MET A 271 -38.98 11.71 -3.04
C MET A 271 -38.17 12.50 -2.00
N TRP A 272 -37.01 13.04 -2.38
CA TRP A 272 -36.23 13.91 -1.50
C TRP A 272 -36.97 15.20 -1.16
N GLU A 273 -37.69 15.80 -2.12
CA GLU A 273 -38.51 16.96 -1.85
C GLU A 273 -39.67 16.66 -0.87
N MET A 274 -40.31 15.48 -0.97
CA MET A 274 -41.43 15.10 -0.09
C MET A 274 -41.01 14.97 1.37
N ILE A 275 -39.80 14.53 1.66
CA ILE A 275 -39.33 14.31 3.05
C ILE A 275 -38.53 15.50 3.61
N LYS A 276 -38.44 16.61 2.89
CA LYS A 276 -37.82 17.82 3.42
C LYS A 276 -38.52 18.30 4.69
N PRO A 277 -37.75 18.64 5.75
CA PRO A 277 -38.35 19.21 6.95
C PRO A 277 -39.19 20.44 6.64
N LYS A 278 -40.47 20.43 7.02
CA LYS A 278 -41.33 21.63 6.90
C LYS A 278 -40.73 22.74 7.78
N LYS A 279 -40.46 23.91 7.19
CA LYS A 279 -40.08 25.09 7.99
C LYS A 279 -41.21 25.34 9.00
N LYS A 280 -40.89 25.34 10.31
CA LYS A 280 -41.85 25.86 11.31
C LYS A 280 -42.14 27.32 10.95
N SER A 281 -43.42 27.67 10.72
CA SER A 281 -43.84 29.05 10.66
C SER A 281 -43.40 29.72 11.97
N LYS A 282 -42.68 30.82 11.89
CA LYS A 282 -42.50 31.69 13.05
C LYS A 282 -43.83 32.43 13.24
N ASP A 283 -44.65 31.91 14.10
CA ASP A 283 -45.69 32.70 14.76
C ASP A 283 -45.09 33.37 15.99
#